data_7cbd8c4eb6aebcff962f172011ae4668
#
_entry.id   7cbd8c4eb6aebcff962f172011ae4668
#
_cell.length_a   1.000
_cell.length_b   1.000
_cell.length_c   1.000
_cell.angle_alpha   90.00
_cell.angle_beta   90.00
_cell.angle_gamma   90.00
#
_symmetry.space_group_name_H-M   'P 1'
#
loop_
_entity.id
_entity.type
_entity.pdbx_description
1 polymer ?
#
loop_
_entity_poly.entity_id
_entity_poly.type
_entity_poly.pdbx_seq_one_letter_code
_entity_poly.pdbx_strand_id
1 'polypeptide(L)'
;MTATFAPPANAPRVTLHLGALDGWLALSEDERYELPLGLQTLVHARFKDRMPDALALEQGIEEVEDAIMPASAWLPRPVRLVTRDALLLDIARVAAAPEVLTREAVEQLFERLARQAERAGPPDALLPQQPAWAAALLVLRECMHHWQVEQIQLESV
;
A
#
# COMPACT_ATOMS: atom_id res chain seq x y z
N MET A 1 -18.02 -16.01 -6.63
CA MET A 1 -16.79 -16.03 -7.48
C MET A 1 -16.46 -14.62 -7.89
N THR A 2 -15.52 -14.02 -7.21
CA THR A 2 -14.99 -12.73 -7.64
C THR A 2 -14.02 -12.99 -8.80
N ALA A 3 -14.39 -12.55 -9.98
CA ALA A 3 -13.46 -12.59 -11.11
C ALA A 3 -12.27 -11.70 -10.79
N THR A 4 -11.10 -12.30 -10.60
CA THR A 4 -9.87 -11.55 -10.46
C THR A 4 -9.61 -10.89 -11.82
N PHE A 5 -9.85 -9.61 -11.90
CA PHE A 5 -9.66 -8.87 -13.15
C PHE A 5 -8.18 -8.53 -13.27
N ALA A 6 -7.43 -9.44 -13.89
CA ALA A 6 -6.05 -9.18 -14.24
C ALA A 6 -5.99 -8.17 -15.39
N PRO A 7 -5.09 -7.17 -15.34
CA PRO A 7 -4.93 -6.26 -16.47
C PRO A 7 -4.40 -7.01 -17.69
N PRO A 8 -4.70 -6.52 -18.91
CA PRO A 8 -4.14 -7.14 -20.12
C PRO A 8 -2.61 -7.17 -20.08
N ALA A 9 -2.02 -8.21 -20.66
CA ALA A 9 -0.56 -8.38 -20.68
C ALA A 9 0.17 -7.21 -21.36
N ASN A 10 -0.52 -6.49 -22.26
CA ASN A 10 0.03 -5.33 -22.97
C ASN A 10 -0.28 -3.99 -22.28
N ALA A 11 -0.94 -4.02 -21.12
CA ALA A 11 -1.17 -2.78 -20.38
C ALA A 11 0.17 -2.17 -19.94
N PRO A 12 0.26 -0.82 -19.91
CA PRO A 12 1.47 -0.16 -19.44
C PRO A 12 1.87 -0.61 -18.05
N ARG A 13 3.15 -0.86 -17.88
CA ARG A 13 3.73 -1.25 -16.60
C ARG A 13 4.16 0.00 -15.84
N VAL A 14 3.68 0.16 -14.62
CA VAL A 14 4.07 1.27 -13.74
C VAL A 14 4.65 0.68 -12.45
N THR A 15 5.85 1.12 -12.09
CA THR A 15 6.49 0.73 -10.84
C THR A 15 6.06 1.67 -9.73
N LEU A 16 5.61 1.09 -8.61
CA LEU A 16 5.31 1.82 -7.37
C LEU A 16 6.47 1.67 -6.41
N HIS A 17 6.92 2.79 -5.87
CA HIS A 17 7.90 2.83 -4.78
C HIS A 17 7.33 3.62 -3.60
N LEU A 18 7.33 2.99 -2.44
CA LEU A 18 6.96 3.62 -1.17
C LEU A 18 8.19 3.57 -0.26
N GLY A 19 8.93 4.66 -0.25
CA GLY A 19 10.16 4.76 0.55
C GLY A 19 9.92 5.40 1.92
N ALA A 20 10.98 5.45 2.71
CA ALA A 20 10.94 6.04 4.05
C ALA A 20 10.59 7.53 4.02
N LEU A 21 11.18 8.28 3.10
CA LEU A 21 11.02 9.73 3.00
C LEU A 21 10.32 10.19 1.73
N ASP A 22 10.24 9.34 0.72
CA ASP A 22 9.65 9.66 -0.58
C ASP A 22 8.84 8.50 -1.12
N GLY A 23 8.03 8.77 -2.12
CA GLY A 23 7.31 7.76 -2.90
C GLY A 23 7.21 8.23 -4.33
N TRP A 24 7.06 7.30 -5.26
CA TRP A 24 6.90 7.65 -6.67
C TRP A 24 6.26 6.52 -7.48
N LEU A 25 5.74 6.91 -8.63
CA LEU A 25 5.30 6.03 -9.69
C LEU A 25 6.18 6.27 -10.91
N ALA A 26 6.60 5.22 -11.61
CA ALA A 26 7.46 5.36 -12.78
C ALA A 26 6.94 4.51 -13.95
N LEU A 27 6.76 5.15 -15.12
CA LEU A 27 6.52 4.49 -16.39
C LEU A 27 7.85 4.09 -17.03
N SER A 28 8.88 4.90 -16.84
CA SER A 28 10.24 4.69 -17.33
C SER A 28 11.21 5.46 -16.44
N GLU A 29 12.50 5.43 -16.78
CA GLU A 29 13.49 6.21 -16.05
C GLU A 29 13.23 7.72 -16.14
N ASP A 30 12.62 8.16 -17.24
CA ASP A 30 12.38 9.59 -17.52
C ASP A 30 10.96 10.05 -17.18
N GLU A 31 10.02 9.13 -16.98
CA GLU A 31 8.62 9.45 -16.69
C GLU A 31 8.23 8.97 -15.30
N ARG A 32 8.26 9.90 -14.36
CA ARG A 32 7.93 9.64 -12.96
C ARG A 32 6.90 10.63 -12.45
N TYR A 33 6.09 10.16 -11.52
CA TYR A 33 5.20 10.98 -10.74
C TYR A 33 5.61 10.87 -9.27
N GLU A 34 6.00 12.00 -8.68
CA GLU A 34 6.39 12.02 -7.27
C GLU A 34 5.15 12.03 -6.38
N LEU A 35 5.11 11.10 -5.42
CA LEU A 35 4.06 11.06 -4.41
C LEU A 35 4.55 11.81 -3.17
N PRO A 36 3.84 12.86 -2.72
CA PRO A 36 4.28 13.66 -1.57
C PRO A 36 4.01 12.96 -0.25
N LEU A 37 4.59 11.78 -0.06
CA LEU A 37 4.47 11.01 1.17
C LEU A 37 5.72 10.16 1.40
N GLY A 38 6.01 9.87 2.66
CA GLY A 38 7.05 8.94 3.07
C GLY A 38 6.54 8.10 4.22
N LEU A 39 6.90 6.81 4.24
CA LEU A 39 6.41 5.90 5.29
C LEU A 39 6.91 6.29 6.67
N GLN A 40 8.18 6.68 6.79
CA GLN A 40 8.75 7.11 8.06
C GLN A 40 8.14 8.42 8.53
N THR A 41 7.86 9.34 7.61
CA THR A 41 7.17 10.60 7.92
C THR A 41 5.78 10.32 8.48
N LEU A 42 5.04 9.40 7.87
CA LEU A 42 3.71 9.01 8.34
C LEU A 42 3.78 8.36 9.73
N VAL A 43 4.72 7.43 9.93
CA VAL A 43 4.94 6.76 11.22
C VAL A 43 5.25 7.79 12.31
N HIS A 44 6.15 8.72 12.05
CA HIS A 44 6.53 9.72 13.03
C HIS A 44 5.39 10.70 13.32
N ALA A 45 4.77 11.24 12.28
CA ALA A 45 3.77 12.31 12.43
C ALA A 45 2.41 11.81 12.94
N ARG A 46 1.95 10.65 12.46
CA ARG A 46 0.59 10.16 12.77
C ARG A 46 0.58 8.98 13.74
N PHE A 47 1.51 8.04 13.60
CA PHE A 47 1.56 6.85 14.46
C PHE A 47 2.35 7.09 15.75
N LYS A 48 3.09 8.19 15.84
CA LYS A 48 3.95 8.52 17.00
C LYS A 48 4.98 7.42 17.28
N ASP A 49 5.57 6.87 16.21
CA ASP A 49 6.61 5.85 16.24
C ASP A 49 6.17 4.53 16.92
N ARG A 50 4.88 4.22 16.86
CA ARG A 50 4.31 3.00 17.40
C ARG A 50 3.21 2.46 16.50
N MET A 51 2.71 1.26 16.78
CA MET A 51 1.57 0.72 16.05
C MET A 51 0.38 1.67 16.17
N PRO A 52 -0.36 1.91 15.08
CA PRO A 52 -1.41 2.91 15.08
C PRO A 52 -2.62 2.47 15.90
N ASP A 53 -3.19 3.42 16.64
CA ASP A 53 -4.52 3.30 17.21
C ASP A 53 -5.58 3.74 16.18
N ALA A 54 -6.86 3.68 16.54
CA ALA A 54 -7.95 4.00 15.62
C ALA A 54 -7.87 5.44 15.09
N LEU A 55 -7.54 6.40 15.95
CA LEU A 55 -7.40 7.81 15.56
C LEU A 55 -6.21 7.99 14.60
N ALA A 56 -5.09 7.34 14.89
CA ALA A 56 -3.90 7.42 14.03
C ALA A 56 -4.20 6.85 12.64
N LEU A 57 -4.98 5.76 12.55
CA LEU A 57 -5.39 5.22 11.25
C LEU A 57 -6.28 6.20 10.48
N GLU A 58 -7.26 6.82 11.14
CA GLU A 58 -8.13 7.82 10.49
C GLU A 58 -7.35 9.00 9.95
N GLN A 59 -6.45 9.55 10.76
CA GLN A 59 -5.60 10.67 10.36
C GLN A 59 -4.64 10.28 9.25
N GLY A 60 -4.09 9.07 9.32
CA GLY A 60 -3.22 8.53 8.29
C GLY A 60 -3.93 8.34 6.96
N ILE A 61 -5.14 7.81 6.97
CA ILE A 61 -5.96 7.64 5.76
C ILE A 61 -6.17 8.99 5.08
N GLU A 62 -6.59 10.00 5.83
CA GLU A 62 -6.85 11.34 5.30
C GLU A 62 -5.60 11.94 4.65
N GLU A 63 -4.47 11.86 5.33
CA GLU A 63 -3.20 12.38 4.80
C GLU A 63 -2.76 11.65 3.53
N VAL A 64 -2.89 10.33 3.53
CA VAL A 64 -2.51 9.51 2.37
C VAL A 64 -3.43 9.78 1.18
N GLU A 65 -4.74 9.87 1.40
CA GLU A 65 -5.69 10.21 0.34
C GLU A 65 -5.31 11.51 -0.36
N ASP A 66 -5.02 12.56 0.41
CA ASP A 66 -4.62 13.85 -0.14
C ASP A 66 -3.35 13.75 -1.00
N ALA A 67 -2.43 12.88 -0.60
CA ALA A 67 -1.16 12.71 -1.31
C ALA A 67 -1.29 11.88 -2.59
N ILE A 68 -2.17 10.87 -2.62
CA ILE A 68 -2.19 9.90 -3.73
C ILE A 68 -3.31 10.12 -4.74
N MET A 69 -4.40 10.80 -4.37
CA MET A 69 -5.53 10.99 -5.28
C MET A 69 -5.16 11.71 -6.57
N PRO A 70 -4.32 12.77 -6.56
CA PRO A 70 -3.92 13.44 -7.82
C PRO A 70 -3.20 12.54 -8.80
N ALA A 71 -2.51 11.49 -8.33
CA ALA A 71 -1.79 10.56 -9.20
C ALA A 71 -2.74 9.73 -10.09
N SER A 72 -4.01 9.61 -9.72
CA SER A 72 -5.00 8.88 -10.51
C SER A 72 -5.11 9.42 -11.94
N ALA A 73 -5.01 10.74 -12.13
CA ALA A 73 -5.07 11.37 -13.44
C ALA A 73 -3.80 11.08 -14.28
N TRP A 74 -2.67 10.85 -13.65
CA TRP A 74 -1.41 10.55 -14.33
C TRP A 74 -1.32 9.09 -14.77
N LEU A 75 -1.94 8.17 -14.02
CA LEU A 75 -1.87 6.74 -14.30
C LEU A 75 -2.58 6.38 -15.59
N PRO A 76 -1.94 5.56 -16.46
CA PRO A 76 -2.65 5.01 -17.63
C PRO A 76 -3.72 4.02 -17.19
N ARG A 77 -4.71 3.81 -18.04
CA ARG A 77 -5.78 2.83 -17.80
C ARG A 77 -6.03 2.04 -19.06
N PRO A 78 -5.94 0.71 -18.99
CA PRO A 78 -5.56 -0.09 -17.82
C PRO A 78 -4.08 0.07 -17.47
N VAL A 79 -3.70 -0.41 -16.29
CA VAL A 79 -2.31 -0.35 -15.81
C VAL A 79 -1.90 -1.66 -15.15
N ARG A 80 -0.65 -2.07 -15.35
CA ARG A 80 -0.02 -3.14 -14.58
C ARG A 80 0.88 -2.51 -13.52
N LEU A 81 0.41 -2.52 -12.28
CA LEU A 81 1.19 -1.96 -11.18
C LEU A 81 2.15 -3.02 -10.64
N VAL A 82 3.42 -2.66 -10.51
CA VAL A 82 4.46 -3.57 -10.01
C VAL A 82 5.26 -2.89 -8.91
N THR A 83 5.84 -3.68 -8.03
CA THR A 83 6.72 -3.18 -6.97
C THR A 83 7.86 -4.15 -6.67
N ARG A 84 8.97 -3.60 -6.17
CA ARG A 84 10.12 -4.34 -5.66
C ARG A 84 10.41 -4.01 -4.20
N ASP A 85 9.55 -3.23 -3.58
CA ASP A 85 9.77 -2.75 -2.21
C ASP A 85 9.72 -3.89 -1.20
N ALA A 86 10.71 -3.94 -0.32
CA ALA A 86 10.81 -4.98 0.70
C ALA A 86 9.58 -5.06 1.61
N LEU A 87 9.05 -3.91 2.03
CA LEU A 87 7.84 -3.87 2.87
C LEU A 87 6.61 -4.38 2.15
N LEU A 88 6.45 -4.08 0.86
CA LEU A 88 5.32 -4.58 0.08
C LEU A 88 5.46 -6.08 -0.20
N LEU A 89 6.69 -6.57 -0.40
CA LEU A 89 6.97 -8.00 -0.47
C LEU A 89 6.65 -8.70 0.86
N ASP A 90 6.92 -8.08 1.99
CA ASP A 90 6.56 -8.62 3.31
C ASP A 90 5.05 -8.66 3.51
N ILE A 91 4.31 -7.66 3.07
CA ILE A 91 2.84 -7.68 3.11
C ILE A 91 2.32 -8.86 2.29
N ALA A 92 2.86 -9.07 1.10
CA ALA A 92 2.47 -10.20 0.26
C ALA A 92 2.77 -11.55 0.92
N ARG A 93 3.89 -11.65 1.62
CA ARG A 93 4.27 -12.86 2.36
C ARG A 93 3.27 -13.14 3.47
N VAL A 94 2.88 -12.13 4.24
CA VAL A 94 1.87 -12.27 5.30
C VAL A 94 0.53 -12.70 4.72
N ALA A 95 0.18 -12.19 3.53
CA ALA A 95 -1.05 -12.56 2.82
C ALA A 95 -0.96 -13.93 2.12
N ALA A 96 0.20 -14.60 2.16
CA ALA A 96 0.48 -15.85 1.41
C ALA A 96 0.28 -15.69 -0.11
N ALA A 97 0.65 -14.52 -0.66
CA ALA A 97 0.47 -14.16 -2.06
C ALA A 97 1.80 -13.65 -2.66
N PRO A 98 2.81 -14.53 -2.86
CA PRO A 98 4.18 -14.08 -3.13
C PRO A 98 4.42 -13.44 -4.49
N GLU A 99 3.55 -13.65 -5.48
CA GLU A 99 3.74 -13.14 -6.83
C GLU A 99 2.78 -12.00 -7.19
N VAL A 100 1.53 -12.12 -6.76
CA VAL A 100 0.48 -11.15 -7.06
C VAL A 100 -0.33 -10.93 -5.78
N LEU A 101 -0.40 -9.69 -5.34
CA LEU A 101 -1.17 -9.30 -4.18
C LEU A 101 -2.45 -8.62 -4.63
N THR A 102 -3.59 -9.21 -4.29
CA THR A 102 -4.90 -8.69 -4.69
C THR A 102 -5.38 -7.61 -3.72
N ARG A 103 -6.22 -6.72 -4.23
CA ARG A 103 -6.89 -5.72 -3.41
C ARG A 103 -7.68 -6.36 -2.27
N GLU A 104 -8.37 -7.47 -2.54
CA GLU A 104 -9.12 -8.21 -1.53
C GLU A 104 -8.22 -8.66 -0.37
N ALA A 105 -7.04 -9.22 -0.69
CA ALA A 105 -6.08 -9.66 0.34
C ALA A 105 -5.57 -8.48 1.17
N VAL A 106 -5.30 -7.34 0.53
CA VAL A 106 -4.88 -6.11 1.22
C VAL A 106 -6.00 -5.61 2.14
N GLU A 107 -7.25 -5.61 1.67
CA GLU A 107 -8.40 -5.21 2.49
C GLU A 107 -8.55 -6.11 3.72
N GLN A 108 -8.39 -7.41 3.57
CA GLN A 108 -8.49 -8.35 4.69
C GLN A 108 -7.41 -8.09 5.73
N LEU A 109 -6.17 -7.85 5.32
CA LEU A 109 -5.09 -7.48 6.24
C LEU A 109 -5.35 -6.15 6.92
N PHE A 110 -5.86 -5.18 6.19
CA PHE A 110 -6.18 -3.87 6.75
C PHE A 110 -7.31 -3.96 7.78
N GLU A 111 -8.33 -4.78 7.54
CA GLU A 111 -9.40 -5.03 8.51
C GLU A 111 -8.84 -5.61 9.82
N ARG A 112 -7.86 -6.52 9.74
CA ARG A 112 -7.21 -7.05 10.92
C ARG A 112 -6.44 -5.96 11.67
N LEU A 113 -5.73 -5.12 10.95
CA LEU A 113 -5.02 -3.99 11.54
C LEU A 113 -5.98 -3.01 12.22
N ALA A 114 -7.09 -2.68 11.58
CA ALA A 114 -8.10 -1.80 12.13
C ALA A 114 -8.73 -2.37 13.40
N ARG A 115 -9.01 -3.67 13.42
CA ARG A 115 -9.52 -4.34 14.62
C ARG A 115 -8.52 -4.32 15.78
N GLN A 116 -7.24 -4.54 15.47
CA GLN A 116 -6.18 -4.43 16.48
C GLN A 116 -6.12 -3.00 17.04
N ALA A 117 -6.23 -2.00 16.18
CA ALA A 117 -6.18 -0.59 16.57
C ALA A 117 -7.31 -0.19 17.53
N GLU A 118 -8.46 -0.83 17.43
CA GLU A 118 -9.63 -0.56 18.25
C GLU A 118 -9.65 -1.32 19.58
N ARG A 119 -8.80 -2.35 19.73
CA ARG A 119 -8.87 -3.24 20.90
C ARG A 119 -7.76 -2.98 21.90
N ALA A 120 -8.14 -3.05 23.18
CA ALA A 120 -7.20 -3.27 24.26
C ALA A 120 -6.96 -4.77 24.35
N GLY A 121 -5.72 -5.22 24.39
CA GLY A 121 -5.39 -6.64 24.51
C GLY A 121 -4.15 -7.01 23.69
N PRO A 122 -3.84 -8.32 23.61
CA PRO A 122 -2.66 -8.76 22.87
C PRO A 122 -2.80 -8.42 21.39
N PRO A 123 -1.68 -8.11 20.71
CA PRO A 123 -1.70 -7.83 19.28
C PRO A 123 -2.08 -9.06 18.46
N ASP A 124 -2.56 -8.84 17.25
CA ASP A 124 -2.87 -9.91 16.30
C ASP A 124 -1.57 -10.63 15.92
N ALA A 125 -1.51 -11.94 16.18
CA ALA A 125 -0.31 -12.74 15.97
C ALA A 125 0.11 -12.84 14.49
N LEU A 126 -0.82 -12.64 13.56
CA LEU A 126 -0.51 -12.65 12.12
C LEU A 126 0.24 -11.40 11.68
N LEU A 127 -0.03 -10.26 12.34
CA LEU A 127 0.48 -8.97 11.88
C LEU A 127 1.86 -8.66 12.46
N PRO A 128 2.84 -8.31 11.61
CA PRO A 128 4.09 -7.75 12.11
C PRO A 128 3.84 -6.49 12.93
N GLN A 129 4.37 -6.44 14.15
CA GLN A 129 4.19 -5.30 15.05
C GLN A 129 5.27 -4.23 14.78
N GLN A 130 5.34 -3.79 13.52
CA GLN A 130 6.27 -2.79 13.03
C GLN A 130 5.48 -1.61 12.46
N PRO A 131 5.66 -0.40 12.98
CA PRO A 131 4.91 0.76 12.48
C PRO A 131 5.11 1.02 11.00
N ALA A 132 6.32 0.80 10.45
CA ALA A 132 6.58 0.98 9.02
C ALA A 132 5.78 0.00 8.16
N TRP A 133 5.62 -1.25 8.61
CA TRP A 133 4.80 -2.25 7.93
C TRP A 133 3.33 -1.82 7.91
N ALA A 134 2.82 -1.35 9.04
CA ALA A 134 1.44 -0.86 9.15
C ALA A 134 1.21 0.36 8.25
N ALA A 135 2.19 1.27 8.19
CA ALA A 135 2.12 2.43 7.29
C ALA A 135 2.10 2.01 5.82
N ALA A 136 2.96 1.06 5.44
CA ALA A 136 2.99 0.54 4.06
C ALA A 136 1.67 -0.11 3.68
N LEU A 137 1.07 -0.88 4.58
CA LEU A 137 -0.23 -1.52 4.35
C LEU A 137 -1.33 -0.47 4.15
N LEU A 138 -1.36 0.56 5.00
CA LEU A 138 -2.33 1.65 4.87
C LEU A 138 -2.19 2.36 3.53
N VAL A 139 -0.97 2.75 3.16
CA VAL A 139 -0.71 3.45 1.90
C VAL A 139 -1.10 2.57 0.71
N LEU A 140 -0.69 1.31 0.70
CA LEU A 140 -1.01 0.39 -0.40
C LEU A 140 -2.52 0.22 -0.55
N ARG A 141 -3.23 0.05 0.55
CA ARG A 141 -4.69 -0.08 0.54
C ARG A 141 -5.35 1.14 -0.08
N GLU A 142 -4.92 2.33 0.33
CA GLU A 142 -5.47 3.58 -0.22
C GLU A 142 -5.15 3.74 -1.71
N CYS A 143 -3.92 3.42 -2.11
CA CYS A 143 -3.52 3.45 -3.52
C CYS A 143 -4.40 2.54 -4.38
N MET A 144 -4.57 1.28 -3.98
CA MET A 144 -5.36 0.32 -4.75
C MET A 144 -6.83 0.73 -4.82
N HIS A 145 -7.36 1.29 -3.74
CA HIS A 145 -8.74 1.76 -3.69
C HIS A 145 -8.96 2.98 -4.60
N HIS A 146 -8.18 4.04 -4.41
CA HIS A 146 -8.39 5.29 -5.13
C HIS A 146 -7.95 5.23 -6.59
N TRP A 147 -6.98 4.39 -6.92
CA TRP A 147 -6.52 4.19 -8.31
C TRP A 147 -7.29 3.08 -9.02
N GLN A 148 -8.21 2.39 -8.32
CA GLN A 148 -9.01 1.28 -8.87
C GLN A 148 -8.11 0.18 -9.45
N VAL A 149 -7.08 -0.18 -8.69
CA VAL A 149 -6.15 -1.26 -9.04
C VAL A 149 -6.53 -2.51 -8.25
N GLU A 150 -6.82 -3.60 -8.95
CA GLU A 150 -7.29 -4.84 -8.33
C GLU A 150 -6.16 -5.77 -7.90
N GLN A 151 -4.96 -5.55 -8.42
CA GLN A 151 -3.79 -6.33 -8.03
C GLN A 151 -2.50 -5.56 -8.25
N ILE A 152 -1.48 -5.92 -7.48
CA ILE A 152 -0.12 -5.44 -7.68
C ILE A 152 0.80 -6.64 -7.86
N GLN A 153 1.66 -6.59 -8.85
CA GLN A 153 2.62 -7.64 -9.16
C GLN A 153 3.91 -7.39 -8.36
N LEU A 154 4.42 -8.44 -7.77
CA LEU A 154 5.62 -8.38 -6.93
C LEU A 154 6.80 -8.93 -7.69
N GLU A 155 7.89 -8.17 -7.75
CA GLU A 155 9.11 -8.58 -8.42
C GLU A 155 10.24 -8.70 -7.41
N SER A 156 10.92 -9.84 -7.42
CA SER A 156 12.15 -10.02 -6.65
C SER A 156 13.30 -9.26 -7.32
N VAL A 157 14.17 -8.74 -6.51
CA VAL A 157 15.39 -8.10 -7.00
C VAL A 157 16.41 -9.20 -7.36
#